data_379cbc6179ea7a4bee9b0673cabf6eb3
#
_entry.id   379cbc6179ea7a4bee9b0673cabf6eb3
#
_cell.length_a   1.000
_cell.length_b   1.000
_cell.length_c   1.000
_cell.angle_alpha   90.00
_cell.angle_beta   90.00
_cell.angle_gamma   90.00
#
_symmetry.space_group_name_H-M   'P 1'
#
loop_
_entity.id
_entity.type
_entity.pdbx_description
1 polymer ?
#
loop_
_entity_poly.entity_id
_entity_poly.type
_entity_poly.pdbx_seq_one_letter_code
_entity_poly.pdbx_strand_id
1 'polypeptide(L)'
;PHCGSRASKEQMDLVFESFIDPVTSEISKRPKRTAFLIQYKVGKNRYSKKADDADHALLKKIESLPLPREVPLFSLPDSQMTRVGRMKTTNTVTVPSLFLARSSHAMACLWRLANSHNDFRIRQMLLFMVEQAIWGLSVLNRYQPIQQGRPGGSQVNRQLTGVLYVPSQHAECSPEYNLGNKLDRLVKAFNTYRPQSGSSIVTLGSASKLGVANESIDYIFTDPPFGENIYYADLNILVEAWHQVLTDANPEAI
;
A
#
# COMPACT_ATOMS: atom_id res chain seq x y z
N PRO A 1 16.29 -28.84 0.99
CA PRO A 1 17.57 -29.23 0.44
C PRO A 1 17.95 -30.65 0.84
N HIS A 2 17.12 -31.64 0.48
CA HIS A 2 17.38 -33.02 0.85
C HIS A 2 18.28 -33.76 -0.16
N CYS A 3 18.37 -33.25 -1.39
CA CYS A 3 19.13 -33.85 -2.46
C CYS A 3 20.35 -33.02 -2.92
N GLY A 4 20.63 -31.87 -2.33
CA GLY A 4 21.73 -30.98 -2.72
C GLY A 4 21.58 -30.30 -4.10
N SER A 5 20.48 -30.51 -4.80
CA SER A 5 20.21 -29.88 -6.09
C SER A 5 20.04 -28.38 -5.95
N ARG A 6 20.57 -27.62 -6.91
CA ARG A 6 20.35 -26.19 -7.02
C ARG A 6 19.24 -25.93 -8.03
N ALA A 7 18.27 -25.12 -7.68
CA ALA A 7 17.22 -24.64 -8.58
C ALA A 7 17.26 -23.12 -8.70
N SER A 8 17.07 -22.60 -9.90
CA SER A 8 16.86 -21.16 -10.10
C SER A 8 15.41 -20.79 -9.80
N LYS A 9 15.16 -19.50 -9.63
CA LYS A 9 13.80 -18.99 -9.37
C LYS A 9 12.83 -19.34 -10.51
N GLU A 10 13.31 -19.38 -11.74
CA GLU A 10 12.54 -19.70 -12.94
C GLU A 10 12.09 -21.16 -12.99
N GLN A 11 12.76 -22.03 -12.22
CA GLN A 11 12.45 -23.45 -12.09
C GLN A 11 11.52 -23.76 -10.93
N MET A 12 10.98 -22.73 -10.27
CA MET A 12 10.10 -22.86 -9.11
C MET A 12 8.70 -22.34 -9.43
N ASP A 13 7.71 -23.19 -9.17
CA ASP A 13 6.30 -22.80 -9.25
C ASP A 13 5.79 -22.20 -7.93
N LEU A 14 4.74 -21.40 -8.02
CA LEU A 14 4.03 -20.91 -6.86
C LEU A 14 3.17 -22.03 -6.25
N VAL A 15 3.29 -22.22 -4.96
CA VAL A 15 2.35 -23.04 -4.20
C VAL A 15 1.14 -22.19 -3.84
N PHE A 16 -0.06 -22.67 -4.16
CA PHE A 16 -1.32 -21.99 -3.88
C PHE A 16 -2.04 -22.65 -2.70
N GLU A 17 -2.78 -21.84 -1.98
CA GLU A 17 -3.74 -22.25 -0.96
C GLU A 17 -5.14 -21.71 -1.33
N SER A 18 -6.18 -22.46 -0.96
CA SER A 18 -7.57 -22.02 -1.14
C SER A 18 -8.04 -21.20 0.05
N PHE A 19 -8.84 -20.17 -0.23
CA PHE A 19 -9.46 -19.32 0.78
C PHE A 19 -10.83 -18.84 0.26
N ILE A 20 -11.68 -18.35 1.14
CA ILE A 20 -12.91 -17.68 0.76
C ILE A 20 -12.58 -16.19 0.55
N ASP A 21 -12.78 -15.68 -0.65
CA ASP A 21 -12.56 -14.27 -0.95
C ASP A 21 -13.65 -13.43 -0.27
N PRO A 22 -13.28 -12.45 0.58
CA PRO A 22 -14.26 -11.68 1.35
C PRO A 22 -15.11 -10.72 0.52
N VAL A 23 -14.72 -10.45 -0.74
CA VAL A 23 -15.45 -9.57 -1.65
C VAL A 23 -16.49 -10.36 -2.44
N THR A 24 -16.08 -11.51 -3.00
CA THR A 24 -16.97 -12.33 -3.85
C THR A 24 -17.70 -13.41 -3.08
N SER A 25 -17.25 -13.76 -1.87
CA SER A 25 -17.72 -14.90 -1.06
C SER A 25 -17.50 -16.27 -1.74
N GLU A 26 -16.65 -16.32 -2.75
CA GLU A 26 -16.33 -17.54 -3.49
C GLU A 26 -15.01 -18.15 -3.03
N ILE A 27 -14.84 -19.46 -3.29
CA ILE A 27 -13.55 -20.13 -3.07
C ILE A 27 -12.56 -19.66 -4.14
N SER A 28 -11.50 -19.04 -3.70
CA SER A 28 -10.43 -18.51 -4.54
C SER A 28 -9.08 -19.12 -4.14
N LYS A 29 -8.03 -18.85 -4.92
CA LYS A 29 -6.67 -19.33 -4.66
C LYS A 29 -5.74 -18.14 -4.56
N ARG A 30 -4.82 -18.20 -3.61
CA ARG A 30 -3.74 -17.22 -3.46
C ARG A 30 -2.40 -17.92 -3.26
N PRO A 31 -1.26 -17.30 -3.62
CA PRO A 31 0.05 -17.87 -3.32
C PRO A 31 0.23 -18.05 -1.82
N LYS A 32 0.61 -19.25 -1.41
CA LYS A 32 0.98 -19.52 -0.02
C LYS A 32 2.22 -18.70 0.34
N ARG A 33 2.13 -17.96 1.43
CA ARG A 33 3.23 -17.14 1.94
C ARG A 33 3.66 -17.62 3.32
N THR A 34 4.94 -17.72 3.53
CA THR A 34 5.51 -18.20 4.81
C THR A 34 6.51 -17.16 5.31
N ALA A 35 6.40 -16.77 6.56
CA ALA A 35 7.39 -15.92 7.20
C ALA A 35 8.75 -16.64 7.22
N PHE A 36 9.76 -15.98 6.71
CA PHE A 36 11.12 -16.56 6.58
C PHE A 36 12.11 -15.88 7.50
N LEU A 37 12.07 -14.56 7.54
CA LEU A 37 13.03 -13.73 8.27
C LEU A 37 12.29 -12.66 9.05
N ILE A 38 12.63 -12.54 10.32
CA ILE A 38 12.12 -11.46 11.18
C ILE A 38 13.28 -10.54 11.51
N GLN A 39 13.11 -9.25 11.16
CA GLN A 39 14.05 -8.21 11.56
C GLN A 39 13.42 -7.37 12.65
N TYR A 40 14.16 -7.14 13.73
CA TYR A 40 13.66 -6.40 14.89
C TYR A 40 14.74 -5.53 15.49
N LYS A 41 14.33 -4.63 16.37
CA LYS A 41 15.23 -3.68 17.06
C LYS A 41 15.05 -3.82 18.56
N VAL A 42 16.16 -3.86 19.29
CA VAL A 42 16.19 -3.77 20.75
C VAL A 42 17.08 -2.60 21.13
N GLY A 43 16.51 -1.57 21.69
CA GLY A 43 17.21 -0.31 21.92
C GLY A 43 17.71 0.29 20.59
N LYS A 44 19.03 0.47 20.46
CA LYS A 44 19.68 0.98 19.24
C LYS A 44 20.14 -0.13 18.28
N ASN A 45 20.17 -1.38 18.72
CA ASN A 45 20.71 -2.49 17.96
C ASN A 45 19.65 -3.17 17.11
N ARG A 46 20.03 -3.57 15.88
CA ARG A 46 19.20 -4.32 14.96
C ARG A 46 19.61 -5.78 14.97
N TYR A 47 18.61 -6.64 14.95
CA TYR A 47 18.76 -8.10 14.96
C TYR A 47 17.91 -8.72 13.86
N SER A 48 18.27 -9.94 13.50
CA SER A 48 17.43 -10.77 12.63
C SER A 48 17.42 -12.20 13.13
N LYS A 49 16.27 -12.87 12.98
CA LYS A 49 16.14 -14.31 13.24
C LYS A 49 15.35 -14.95 12.12
N LYS A 50 15.56 -16.24 11.89
CA LYS A 50 14.60 -17.03 11.11
C LYS A 50 13.30 -17.14 11.90
N ALA A 51 12.17 -17.15 11.19
CA ALA A 51 10.88 -17.41 11.84
C ALA A 51 10.88 -18.83 12.40
N ASP A 52 10.44 -18.97 13.64
CA ASP A 52 10.33 -20.24 14.36
C ASP A 52 8.86 -20.70 14.49
N ASP A 53 8.65 -21.85 15.13
CA ASP A 53 7.31 -22.43 15.29
C ASP A 53 6.36 -21.53 16.10
N ALA A 54 6.88 -20.79 17.08
CA ALA A 54 6.08 -19.86 17.86
C ALA A 54 5.62 -18.67 17.01
N ASP A 55 6.51 -18.15 16.15
CA ASP A 55 6.16 -17.09 15.19
C ASP A 55 5.07 -17.57 14.21
N HIS A 56 5.22 -18.78 13.67
CA HIS A 56 4.22 -19.37 12.76
C HIS A 56 2.89 -19.62 13.46
N ALA A 57 2.90 -20.11 14.71
CA ALA A 57 1.68 -20.30 15.49
C ALA A 57 0.95 -18.97 15.73
N LEU A 58 1.69 -17.89 16.04
CA LEU A 58 1.12 -16.55 16.21
C LEU A 58 0.50 -16.04 14.90
N LEU A 59 1.20 -16.18 13.76
CA LEU A 59 0.66 -15.79 12.47
C LEU A 59 -0.62 -16.54 12.13
N LYS A 60 -0.65 -17.86 12.35
CA LYS A 60 -1.86 -18.68 12.14
C LYS A 60 -3.02 -18.23 13.01
N LYS A 61 -2.75 -17.87 14.28
CA LYS A 61 -3.76 -17.31 15.18
C LYS A 61 -4.34 -16.00 14.64
N ILE A 62 -3.49 -15.11 14.09
CA ILE A 62 -3.95 -13.85 13.49
C ILE A 62 -4.77 -14.12 12.22
N GLU A 63 -4.33 -15.06 11.38
CA GLU A 63 -5.04 -15.45 10.16
C GLU A 63 -6.43 -16.05 10.42
N SER A 64 -6.66 -16.62 11.61
CA SER A 64 -7.97 -17.13 12.00
C SER A 64 -8.94 -16.06 12.51
N LEU A 65 -8.49 -14.82 12.70
CA LEU A 65 -9.36 -13.71 13.10
C LEU A 65 -10.23 -13.26 11.92
N PRO A 66 -11.46 -12.79 12.18
CA PRO A 66 -12.29 -12.24 11.12
C PRO A 66 -11.66 -10.99 10.52
N LEU A 67 -11.86 -10.79 9.23
CA LEU A 67 -11.39 -9.59 8.55
C LEU A 67 -12.01 -8.33 9.20
N PRO A 68 -11.20 -7.32 9.57
CA PRO A 68 -11.73 -6.08 10.14
C PRO A 68 -12.65 -5.35 9.15
N ARG A 69 -13.73 -4.77 9.66
CA ARG A 69 -14.75 -4.05 8.89
C ARG A 69 -14.23 -2.82 8.14
N GLU A 70 -13.13 -2.25 8.61
CA GLU A 70 -12.48 -1.08 8.01
C GLU A 70 -11.71 -1.43 6.73
N VAL A 71 -11.42 -2.71 6.49
CA VAL A 71 -10.74 -3.15 5.26
C VAL A 71 -11.68 -2.99 4.07
N PRO A 72 -11.27 -2.25 3.04
CA PRO A 72 -12.13 -1.99 1.90
C PRO A 72 -12.45 -3.27 1.11
N LEU A 73 -13.73 -3.54 0.87
CA LEU A 73 -14.20 -4.70 0.12
C LEU A 73 -14.48 -4.33 -1.35
N PHE A 74 -13.42 -3.98 -2.09
CA PHE A 74 -13.49 -3.66 -3.52
C PHE A 74 -12.80 -4.70 -4.38
N SER A 75 -13.40 -5.04 -5.51
CA SER A 75 -12.71 -5.72 -6.59
C SER A 75 -11.81 -4.73 -7.34
N LEU A 76 -10.62 -5.16 -7.72
CA LEU A 76 -9.77 -4.36 -8.58
C LEU A 76 -10.36 -4.36 -10.01
N PRO A 77 -10.32 -3.23 -10.73
CA PRO A 77 -10.80 -3.17 -12.10
C PRO A 77 -9.95 -4.07 -13.01
N ASP A 78 -10.55 -4.54 -14.10
CA ASP A 78 -9.80 -5.21 -15.15
C ASP A 78 -9.14 -4.18 -16.07
N SER A 79 -8.02 -3.65 -15.61
CA SER A 79 -7.27 -2.57 -16.23
C SER A 79 -5.87 -3.01 -16.64
N GLN A 80 -5.12 -2.12 -17.29
CA GLN A 80 -3.76 -2.41 -17.72
C GLN A 80 -2.87 -2.83 -16.55
N MET A 81 -2.93 -2.12 -15.41
CA MET A 81 -2.05 -2.40 -14.28
C MET A 81 -2.42 -3.68 -13.54
N THR A 82 -3.69 -4.09 -13.55
CA THR A 82 -4.13 -5.33 -12.90
C THR A 82 -3.87 -6.57 -13.76
N ARG A 83 -3.69 -6.41 -15.07
CA ARG A 83 -3.34 -7.50 -16.00
C ARG A 83 -1.85 -7.85 -16.01
N VAL A 84 -0.99 -6.92 -15.60
CA VAL A 84 0.48 -7.05 -15.59
C VAL A 84 1.02 -7.19 -14.18
N GLY A 85 2.34 -7.11 -14.00
CA GLY A 85 2.98 -7.03 -12.70
C GLY A 85 2.78 -8.22 -11.78
N ARG A 86 2.41 -9.38 -12.34
CA ARG A 86 2.06 -10.62 -11.62
C ARG A 86 0.74 -10.55 -10.84
N MET A 87 -0.05 -9.50 -10.97
CA MET A 87 -1.35 -9.39 -10.30
C MET A 87 -2.26 -10.58 -10.66
N LYS A 88 -2.44 -10.82 -11.97
CA LYS A 88 -3.26 -11.94 -12.47
C LYS A 88 -2.69 -13.31 -12.09
N THR A 89 -1.39 -13.53 -12.25
CA THR A 89 -0.75 -14.83 -11.94
C THR A 89 -0.74 -15.16 -10.45
N THR A 90 -0.84 -14.17 -9.59
CA THR A 90 -0.96 -14.34 -8.13
C THR A 90 -2.41 -14.24 -7.66
N ASN A 91 -3.35 -14.10 -8.58
CA ASN A 91 -4.78 -13.93 -8.28
C ASN A 91 -5.05 -12.79 -7.28
N THR A 92 -4.32 -11.68 -7.44
CA THR A 92 -4.49 -10.48 -6.61
C THR A 92 -5.51 -9.59 -7.30
N VAL A 93 -6.79 -9.86 -7.09
CA VAL A 93 -7.92 -9.26 -7.83
C VAL A 93 -8.88 -8.46 -6.95
N THR A 94 -8.61 -8.38 -5.65
CA THR A 94 -9.39 -7.61 -4.69
C THR A 94 -8.48 -6.80 -3.79
N VAL A 95 -8.98 -5.70 -3.23
CA VAL A 95 -8.19 -4.88 -2.27
C VAL A 95 -7.77 -5.68 -1.04
N PRO A 96 -8.61 -6.52 -0.42
CA PRO A 96 -8.16 -7.39 0.68
C PRO A 96 -7.01 -8.32 0.29
N SER A 97 -6.95 -8.80 -0.95
CA SER A 97 -5.87 -9.68 -1.43
C SER A 97 -4.49 -9.00 -1.50
N LEU A 98 -4.46 -7.68 -1.42
CA LEU A 98 -3.23 -6.88 -1.34
C LEU A 98 -2.61 -6.81 0.06
N PHE A 99 -3.28 -7.35 1.08
CA PHE A 99 -2.79 -7.31 2.45
C PHE A 99 -2.77 -8.71 3.08
N LEU A 100 -1.73 -8.99 3.85
CA LEU A 100 -1.74 -10.15 4.75
C LEU A 100 -2.62 -9.84 5.97
N ALA A 101 -3.12 -10.88 6.64
CA ALA A 101 -4.01 -10.73 7.78
C ALA A 101 -3.47 -9.75 8.84
N ARG A 102 -2.20 -9.88 9.22
CA ARG A 102 -1.55 -8.98 10.18
C ARG A 102 -1.57 -7.52 9.72
N SER A 103 -1.25 -7.29 8.45
CA SER A 103 -1.25 -5.95 7.85
C SER A 103 -2.67 -5.38 7.76
N SER A 104 -3.66 -6.21 7.41
CA SER A 104 -5.08 -5.81 7.40
C SER A 104 -5.54 -5.34 8.78
N HIS A 105 -5.24 -6.11 9.83
CA HIS A 105 -5.59 -5.74 11.20
C HIS A 105 -4.88 -4.46 11.66
N ALA A 106 -3.60 -4.31 11.33
CA ALA A 106 -2.82 -3.12 11.68
C ALA A 106 -3.36 -1.86 10.99
N MET A 107 -3.60 -1.93 9.68
CA MET A 107 -4.18 -0.82 8.91
C MET A 107 -5.58 -0.45 9.39
N ALA A 108 -6.45 -1.44 9.60
CA ALA A 108 -7.81 -1.21 10.10
C ALA A 108 -7.81 -0.53 11.48
N CYS A 109 -6.92 -0.95 12.37
CA CYS A 109 -6.76 -0.31 13.69
C CYS A 109 -6.34 1.16 13.56
N LEU A 110 -5.32 1.45 12.75
CA LEU A 110 -4.84 2.81 12.51
C LEU A 110 -5.91 3.67 11.85
N TRP A 111 -6.60 3.12 10.85
CA TRP A 111 -7.67 3.82 10.12
C TRP A 111 -8.83 4.19 11.04
N ARG A 112 -9.28 3.25 11.88
CA ARG A 112 -10.31 3.48 12.88
C ARG A 112 -9.90 4.55 13.89
N LEU A 113 -8.66 4.48 14.41
CA LEU A 113 -8.14 5.47 15.35
C LEU A 113 -8.08 6.86 14.72
N ALA A 114 -7.61 6.98 13.49
CA ALA A 114 -7.59 8.25 12.77
C ALA A 114 -9.00 8.82 12.58
N ASN A 115 -9.96 7.98 12.20
CA ASN A 115 -11.36 8.38 12.00
C ASN A 115 -12.11 8.72 13.28
N SER A 116 -11.65 8.26 14.45
CA SER A 116 -12.32 8.51 15.73
C SER A 116 -12.07 9.92 16.28
N HIS A 117 -11.18 10.71 15.69
CA HIS A 117 -10.91 12.07 16.17
C HIS A 117 -12.07 13.02 15.85
N ASN A 118 -12.53 13.78 16.85
CA ASN A 118 -13.70 14.67 16.74
C ASN A 118 -13.43 15.88 15.83
N ASP A 119 -12.25 16.48 15.92
CA ASP A 119 -11.87 17.60 15.06
C ASP A 119 -11.66 17.12 13.63
N PHE A 120 -12.39 17.72 12.68
CA PHE A 120 -12.35 17.33 11.27
C PHE A 120 -10.95 17.52 10.66
N ARG A 121 -10.28 18.63 10.93
CA ARG A 121 -8.96 18.94 10.33
C ARG A 121 -7.90 17.99 10.83
N ILE A 122 -7.89 17.72 12.14
CA ILE A 122 -6.97 16.76 12.75
C ILE A 122 -7.26 15.36 12.20
N ARG A 123 -8.52 14.97 12.09
CA ARG A 123 -8.90 13.67 11.50
C ARG A 123 -8.36 13.51 10.07
N GLN A 124 -8.52 14.52 9.21
CA GLN A 124 -7.99 14.47 7.84
C GLN A 124 -6.46 14.34 7.83
N MET A 125 -5.76 15.06 8.70
CA MET A 125 -4.31 14.95 8.79
C MET A 125 -3.84 13.61 9.35
N LEU A 126 -4.58 13.00 10.26
CA LEU A 126 -4.30 11.65 10.75
C LEU A 126 -4.53 10.61 9.65
N LEU A 127 -5.59 10.72 8.87
CA LEU A 127 -5.84 9.85 7.71
C LEU A 127 -4.74 10.01 6.67
N PHE A 128 -4.35 11.24 6.31
CA PHE A 128 -3.24 11.53 5.42
C PHE A 128 -1.91 10.91 5.91
N MET A 129 -1.67 10.91 7.23
CA MET A 129 -0.50 10.24 7.80
C MET A 129 -0.63 8.70 7.67
N VAL A 130 -1.80 8.13 8.00
CA VAL A 130 -2.01 6.68 8.02
C VAL A 130 -1.99 6.09 6.61
N GLU A 131 -2.53 6.77 5.60
CA GLU A 131 -2.49 6.30 4.21
C GLU A 131 -1.07 6.06 3.70
N GLN A 132 -0.09 6.78 4.26
CA GLN A 132 1.32 6.58 3.94
C GLN A 132 1.85 5.18 4.30
N ALA A 133 1.14 4.43 5.15
CA ALA A 133 1.50 3.05 5.50
C ALA A 133 0.95 2.01 4.52
N ILE A 134 -0.05 2.35 3.71
CA ILE A 134 -0.76 1.42 2.82
C ILE A 134 0.23 0.63 1.95
N TRP A 135 1.12 1.32 1.26
CA TRP A 135 2.10 0.69 0.38
C TRP A 135 3.10 -0.21 1.12
N GLY A 136 3.60 0.25 2.26
CA GLY A 136 4.58 -0.49 3.06
C GLY A 136 4.01 -1.71 3.78
N LEU A 137 2.68 -1.76 3.97
CA LEU A 137 1.97 -2.88 4.57
C LEU A 137 1.32 -3.79 3.53
N SER A 138 1.32 -3.38 2.26
CA SER A 138 0.79 -4.21 1.17
C SER A 138 1.78 -5.28 0.72
N VAL A 139 1.27 -6.31 0.05
CA VAL A 139 2.10 -7.35 -0.58
C VAL A 139 2.91 -6.82 -1.78
N LEU A 140 2.69 -5.59 -2.20
CA LEU A 140 3.48 -4.92 -3.24
C LEU A 140 4.84 -4.44 -2.73
N ASN A 141 5.03 -4.34 -1.41
CA ASN A 141 6.28 -3.91 -0.79
C ASN A 141 7.35 -5.00 -0.92
N ARG A 142 8.35 -4.79 -1.77
CA ARG A 142 9.39 -5.78 -2.07
C ARG A 142 10.40 -5.91 -0.93
N TYR A 143 10.84 -7.14 -0.66
CA TYR A 143 12.02 -7.38 0.15
C TYR A 143 13.29 -7.14 -0.67
N GLN A 144 14.14 -6.24 -0.21
CA GLN A 144 15.42 -5.90 -0.84
C GLN A 144 16.55 -5.96 0.19
N PRO A 145 17.24 -7.09 0.32
CA PRO A 145 18.33 -7.26 1.28
C PRO A 145 19.57 -6.43 0.95
N ILE A 146 19.77 -6.12 -0.34
CA ILE A 146 20.87 -5.30 -0.83
C ILE A 146 20.29 -4.10 -1.58
N GLN A 147 20.69 -2.91 -1.22
CA GLN A 147 20.26 -1.69 -1.88
C GLN A 147 21.48 -0.91 -2.35
N GLN A 148 21.56 -0.64 -3.65
CA GLN A 148 22.69 0.08 -4.26
C GLN A 148 24.06 -0.48 -3.83
N GLY A 149 24.18 -1.83 -3.82
CA GLY A 149 25.40 -2.52 -3.41
C GLY A 149 25.67 -2.53 -1.90
N ARG A 150 24.80 -1.96 -1.07
CA ARG A 150 24.97 -1.92 0.39
C ARG A 150 24.00 -2.88 1.08
N PRO A 151 24.45 -3.75 1.99
CA PRO A 151 23.57 -4.57 2.82
C PRO A 151 22.73 -3.72 3.77
N GLY A 152 21.50 -4.15 3.98
CA GLY A 152 20.55 -3.44 4.83
C GLY A 152 19.99 -2.21 4.13
N GLY A 153 19.12 -1.53 4.70
CA GLY A 153 18.40 -0.39 4.15
C GLY A 153 16.94 -0.44 4.61
N SER A 154 16.23 0.64 4.41
CA SER A 154 14.82 0.68 4.75
C SER A 154 14.06 -0.29 3.87
N GLN A 155 13.17 -1.09 4.46
CA GLN A 155 12.23 -1.95 3.75
C GLN A 155 10.85 -1.30 3.58
N VAL A 156 10.72 -0.02 3.93
CA VAL A 156 9.48 0.73 3.83
C VAL A 156 9.28 1.25 2.41
N ASN A 157 8.09 1.02 1.85
CA ASN A 157 7.67 1.54 0.54
C ASN A 157 8.66 1.20 -0.58
N ARG A 158 8.94 -0.10 -0.75
CA ARG A 158 9.82 -0.65 -1.79
C ARG A 158 9.06 -1.20 -3.00
N GLN A 159 7.79 -0.83 -3.15
CA GLN A 159 7.01 -1.12 -4.36
C GLN A 159 7.72 -0.58 -5.60
N LEU A 160 7.44 -1.16 -6.75
CA LEU A 160 7.87 -0.59 -8.02
C LEU A 160 7.06 0.68 -8.29
N THR A 161 7.74 1.73 -8.73
CA THR A 161 7.09 2.99 -9.10
C THR A 161 6.38 2.81 -10.45
N GLY A 162 5.17 3.35 -10.56
CA GLY A 162 4.39 3.37 -11.79
C GLY A 162 3.75 2.03 -12.20
N VAL A 163 3.77 1.01 -11.33
CA VAL A 163 3.13 -0.28 -11.63
C VAL A 163 2.59 -0.95 -10.36
N LEU A 164 1.51 -1.72 -10.51
CA LEU A 164 1.07 -2.67 -9.49
C LEU A 164 1.81 -3.99 -9.69
N TYR A 165 2.83 -4.27 -8.89
CA TYR A 165 3.66 -5.46 -9.04
C TYR A 165 3.72 -6.28 -7.76
N VAL A 166 3.28 -7.54 -7.82
CA VAL A 166 3.38 -8.49 -6.69
C VAL A 166 4.72 -9.20 -6.74
N PRO A 167 5.65 -8.89 -5.82
CA PRO A 167 6.96 -9.55 -5.78
C PRO A 167 6.86 -10.99 -5.27
N SER A 168 7.85 -11.81 -5.63
CA SER A 168 7.98 -13.17 -5.07
C SER A 168 8.36 -13.15 -3.59
N GLN A 169 9.10 -12.14 -3.16
CA GLN A 169 9.45 -11.91 -1.76
C GLN A 169 9.04 -10.48 -1.40
N HIS A 170 8.22 -10.34 -0.39
CA HIS A 170 7.78 -9.04 0.11
C HIS A 170 8.27 -8.81 1.54
N ALA A 171 8.37 -7.56 1.94
CA ALA A 171 8.68 -7.13 3.28
C ALA A 171 7.41 -6.56 3.93
N GLU A 172 7.01 -7.12 5.04
CA GLU A 172 5.93 -6.61 5.86
C GLU A 172 6.53 -5.74 6.97
N CYS A 173 6.29 -4.45 6.89
CA CYS A 173 6.83 -3.49 7.85
C CYS A 173 5.85 -3.26 9.00
N SER A 174 6.34 -3.14 10.25
CA SER A 174 5.45 -2.71 11.33
C SER A 174 4.96 -1.27 11.07
N PRO A 175 3.73 -0.93 11.50
CA PRO A 175 3.21 0.44 11.40
C PRO A 175 4.14 1.48 12.04
N GLU A 176 4.68 1.19 13.21
CA GLU A 176 5.62 2.06 13.92
C GLU A 176 6.87 2.36 13.07
N TYR A 177 7.47 1.32 12.49
CA TYR A 177 8.64 1.48 11.61
C TYR A 177 8.29 2.25 10.33
N ASN A 178 7.08 2.06 9.81
CA ASN A 178 6.63 2.73 8.59
C ASN A 178 6.33 4.22 8.86
N LEU A 179 5.58 4.52 9.91
CA LEU A 179 5.03 5.86 10.14
C LEU A 179 5.95 6.78 10.96
N GLY A 180 6.84 6.24 11.82
CA GLY A 180 7.64 7.05 12.73
C GLY A 180 8.39 8.19 12.04
N ASN A 181 9.21 7.87 11.03
CA ASN A 181 9.94 8.89 10.28
C ASN A 181 9.03 9.85 9.47
N LYS A 182 7.83 9.43 9.15
CA LYS A 182 6.86 10.27 8.42
C LYS A 182 6.20 11.26 9.36
N LEU A 183 5.88 10.83 10.58
CA LEU A 183 5.39 11.71 11.63
C LEU A 183 6.38 12.83 11.91
N ASP A 184 7.66 12.52 12.09
CA ASP A 184 8.72 13.52 12.34
C ASP A 184 8.80 14.55 11.19
N ARG A 185 8.67 14.10 9.94
CA ARG A 185 8.66 14.99 8.77
C ARG A 185 7.43 15.90 8.75
N LEU A 186 6.26 15.38 9.06
CA LEU A 186 5.02 16.16 9.12
C LEU A 186 5.10 17.20 10.23
N VAL A 187 5.53 16.82 11.43
CA VAL A 187 5.72 17.73 12.56
C VAL A 187 6.72 18.84 12.18
N LYS A 188 7.83 18.48 11.55
CA LYS A 188 8.81 19.48 11.07
C LYS A 188 8.19 20.41 10.03
N ALA A 189 7.44 19.89 9.06
CA ALA A 189 6.78 20.70 8.04
C ALA A 189 5.81 21.71 8.65
N PHE A 190 4.96 21.29 9.58
CA PHE A 190 4.02 22.18 10.26
C PHE A 190 4.71 23.23 11.13
N ASN A 191 5.79 22.86 11.81
CA ASN A 191 6.56 23.82 12.62
C ASN A 191 7.32 24.85 11.77
N THR A 192 7.65 24.49 10.54
CA THR A 192 8.39 25.37 9.61
C THR A 192 7.43 26.21 8.77
N TYR A 193 6.22 25.69 8.49
CA TYR A 193 5.24 26.40 7.69
C TYR A 193 4.70 27.61 8.43
N ARG A 194 4.85 28.78 7.82
CA ARG A 194 4.25 30.02 8.28
C ARG A 194 3.18 30.42 7.27
N PRO A 195 1.90 30.48 7.67
CA PRO A 195 0.85 30.96 6.78
C PRO A 195 1.21 32.36 6.28
N GLN A 196 1.27 32.52 4.97
CA GLN A 196 1.32 33.85 4.36
C GLN A 196 -0.13 34.34 4.16
N SER A 197 -0.28 35.65 4.01
CA SER A 197 -1.59 36.22 3.65
C SER A 197 -2.01 35.71 2.28
N GLY A 198 -3.02 34.87 2.24
CA GLY A 198 -3.55 34.28 1.02
C GLY A 198 -4.50 33.13 1.33
N SER A 199 -5.34 32.81 0.38
CA SER A 199 -6.25 31.66 0.44
C SER A 199 -5.85 30.63 -0.59
N SER A 200 -5.96 29.34 -0.26
CA SER A 200 -5.82 28.24 -1.21
C SER A 200 -7.13 27.48 -1.31
N ILE A 201 -7.49 27.12 -2.53
CA ILE A 201 -8.65 26.29 -2.82
C ILE A 201 -8.16 25.07 -3.58
N VAL A 202 -8.55 23.89 -3.13
CA VAL A 202 -8.29 22.62 -3.82
C VAL A 202 -9.63 22.07 -4.28
N THR A 203 -9.76 21.84 -5.57
CA THR A 203 -10.96 21.28 -6.18
C THR A 203 -10.61 20.07 -7.04
N LEU A 204 -11.56 19.15 -7.16
CA LEU A 204 -11.50 18.03 -8.10
C LEU A 204 -12.43 18.34 -9.26
N GLY A 205 -11.97 18.11 -10.49
CA GLY A 205 -12.76 18.31 -11.68
C GLY A 205 -11.95 18.21 -12.96
N SER A 206 -12.64 18.27 -14.10
CA SER A 206 -11.98 18.28 -15.40
C SER A 206 -11.26 19.60 -15.65
N ALA A 207 -10.01 19.54 -16.11
CA ALA A 207 -9.26 20.72 -16.51
C ALA A 207 -9.86 21.42 -17.76
N SER A 208 -10.75 20.74 -18.50
CA SER A 208 -11.46 21.33 -19.63
C SER A 208 -12.63 22.25 -19.22
N LYS A 209 -13.05 22.15 -17.95
CA LYS A 209 -14.18 22.94 -17.41
C LYS A 209 -13.86 23.39 -15.98
N LEU A 210 -13.16 24.49 -15.88
CA LEU A 210 -12.82 25.09 -14.58
C LEU A 210 -14.01 25.81 -13.97
N GLY A 211 -14.21 25.67 -12.67
CA GLY A 211 -15.24 26.39 -11.89
C GLY A 211 -14.82 27.81 -11.50
N VAL A 212 -14.12 28.53 -12.37
CA VAL A 212 -13.63 29.90 -12.14
C VAL A 212 -14.28 30.85 -13.12
N ALA A 213 -14.44 32.12 -12.72
CA ALA A 213 -14.98 33.17 -13.60
C ALA A 213 -14.03 33.44 -14.77
N ASN A 214 -14.59 33.91 -15.89
CA ASN A 214 -13.77 34.36 -17.01
C ASN A 214 -12.88 35.53 -16.57
N GLU A 215 -11.67 35.59 -17.14
CA GLU A 215 -10.69 36.68 -16.93
C GLU A 215 -10.31 36.89 -15.45
N SER A 216 -10.41 35.83 -14.60
CA SER A 216 -10.14 35.91 -13.15
C SER A 216 -8.79 35.29 -12.74
N ILE A 217 -8.00 34.80 -13.69
CA ILE A 217 -6.73 34.10 -13.43
C ILE A 217 -5.59 34.87 -14.10
N ASP A 218 -4.61 35.28 -13.29
CA ASP A 218 -3.41 35.98 -13.78
C ASP A 218 -2.31 35.04 -14.23
N TYR A 219 -2.25 33.81 -13.68
CA TYR A 219 -1.20 32.84 -14.00
C TYR A 219 -1.71 31.41 -13.94
N ILE A 220 -1.34 30.59 -14.93
CA ILE A 220 -1.68 29.19 -15.03
C ILE A 220 -0.39 28.37 -15.10
N PHE A 221 -0.29 27.36 -14.25
CA PHE A 221 0.73 26.32 -14.33
C PHE A 221 0.05 24.97 -14.43
N THR A 222 0.40 24.18 -15.45
CA THR A 222 -0.19 22.87 -15.70
C THR A 222 0.87 21.80 -15.83
N ASP A 223 0.56 20.62 -15.28
CA ASP A 223 1.35 19.39 -15.44
C ASP A 223 0.39 18.30 -15.94
N PRO A 224 0.09 18.26 -17.25
CA PRO A 224 -0.87 17.32 -17.79
C PRO A 224 -0.31 15.88 -17.75
N PRO A 225 -1.17 14.86 -17.69
CA PRO A 225 -0.73 13.47 -17.79
C PRO A 225 -0.08 13.20 -19.15
N PHE A 226 0.92 12.30 -19.17
CA PHE A 226 1.69 11.96 -20.39
C PHE A 226 0.98 10.92 -21.27
N GLY A 227 -0.31 10.73 -21.18
CA GLY A 227 -1.10 9.78 -21.97
C GLY A 227 -0.49 8.36 -21.99
N GLU A 228 -1.24 7.33 -21.76
CA GLU A 228 -0.88 5.89 -21.80
C GLU A 228 0.47 5.45 -21.14
N ASN A 229 1.28 6.37 -20.62
CA ASN A 229 2.54 6.04 -19.96
C ASN A 229 2.35 5.72 -18.47
N ILE A 230 1.42 6.39 -17.79
CA ILE A 230 1.13 6.20 -16.36
C ILE A 230 -0.38 6.15 -16.18
N TYR A 231 -0.87 5.02 -15.72
CA TYR A 231 -2.28 4.79 -15.43
C TYR A 231 -2.60 5.26 -14.00
N TYR A 232 -2.87 6.55 -13.85
CA TYR A 232 -3.03 7.19 -12.54
C TYR A 232 -4.20 6.63 -11.74
N ALA A 233 -5.35 6.40 -12.38
CA ALA A 233 -6.51 5.79 -11.72
C ALA A 233 -6.18 4.42 -11.13
N ASP A 234 -5.51 3.56 -11.89
CA ASP A 234 -5.08 2.24 -11.42
C ASP A 234 -4.13 2.31 -10.23
N LEU A 235 -3.17 3.25 -10.28
CA LEU A 235 -2.18 3.41 -9.22
C LEU A 235 -2.78 4.00 -7.94
N ASN A 236 -3.80 4.82 -8.06
CA ASN A 236 -4.47 5.43 -6.91
C ASN A 236 -5.46 4.51 -6.21
N ILE A 237 -5.96 3.47 -6.91
CA ILE A 237 -7.05 2.62 -6.42
C ILE A 237 -6.83 2.07 -5.01
N LEU A 238 -5.58 1.76 -4.65
CA LEU A 238 -5.27 1.21 -3.34
C LEU A 238 -5.48 2.23 -2.22
N VAL A 239 -5.12 3.48 -2.45
CA VAL A 239 -5.34 4.57 -1.49
C VAL A 239 -6.80 4.99 -1.50
N GLU A 240 -7.38 5.18 -2.68
CA GLU A 240 -8.78 5.57 -2.86
C GLU A 240 -9.75 4.59 -2.21
N ALA A 241 -9.49 3.29 -2.31
CA ALA A 241 -10.32 2.26 -1.69
C ALA A 241 -10.41 2.44 -0.17
N TRP A 242 -9.32 2.79 0.52
CA TRP A 242 -9.35 3.08 1.94
C TRP A 242 -10.15 4.33 2.29
N HIS A 243 -10.20 5.31 1.38
CA HIS A 243 -11.06 6.50 1.51
C HIS A 243 -12.50 6.28 1.03
N GLN A 244 -12.85 5.06 0.59
CA GLN A 244 -14.18 4.70 0.06
C GLN A 244 -14.57 5.53 -1.15
N VAL A 245 -13.61 5.92 -1.97
CA VAL A 245 -13.79 6.62 -3.24
C VAL A 245 -13.04 5.87 -4.33
N LEU A 246 -13.49 5.97 -5.55
CA LEU A 246 -12.81 5.41 -6.71
C LEU A 246 -12.91 6.42 -7.86
N THR A 247 -11.79 6.68 -8.51
CA THR A 247 -11.75 7.53 -9.71
C THR A 247 -12.46 6.83 -10.86
N ASP A 248 -13.32 7.56 -11.57
CA ASP A 248 -13.82 7.15 -12.87
C ASP A 248 -12.74 7.43 -13.93
N ALA A 249 -12.15 6.38 -14.47
CA ALA A 249 -11.07 6.49 -15.44
C ALA A 249 -11.53 6.94 -16.85
N ASN A 250 -12.85 6.87 -17.14
CA ASN A 250 -13.35 7.19 -18.49
C ASN A 250 -13.07 8.64 -18.93
N PRO A 251 -13.18 9.67 -18.07
CA PRO A 251 -12.85 11.03 -18.43
C PRO A 251 -11.36 11.37 -18.30
N GLU A 252 -10.52 10.46 -17.85
CA GLU A 252 -9.09 10.72 -17.67
C GLU A 252 -8.35 10.71 -19.03
N ALA A 253 -7.40 11.61 -19.17
CA ALA A 253 -6.53 11.69 -20.33
C ALA A 253 -5.35 10.70 -20.21
N ILE A 254 -5.63 9.41 -20.29
CA ILE A 254 -4.66 8.30 -20.23
C ILE A 254 -4.67 7.47 -21.50
#